data_943590d02cb9e7de283b6e3ce56b2a86
#
_entry.id   943590d02cb9e7de283b6e3ce56b2a86
#
_cell.length_a   1.000
_cell.length_b   1.000
_cell.length_c   1.000
_cell.angle_alpha   90.00
_cell.angle_beta   90.00
_cell.angle_gamma   90.00
#
_symmetry.space_group_name_H-M   'P 1'
#
loop_
_entity.id
_entity.type
_entity.pdbx_description
1 polymer ?
#
loop_
_entity_poly.entity_id
_entity_poly.type
_entity_poly.pdbx_seq_one_letter_code
_entity_poly.pdbx_strand_id
1 'polypeptide(L)'
;QENEIGLVTGLAWTEVGGDLLQIESTLVPGKGQLTLTGQLGDVMKESARAALSYAKKNALRFGIPLEKFDKSDIHIHVPAGAIPKEGPSAGVALVSALVSALTEVPVRHDIAMTGEITLTGRVLPIGGVKEKLLAAHQAGIHRVILPKENAAELKEVPEEILKDLEIHFVEEVGE
;
A
#
# COMPACT_ATOMS: atom_id res chain seq x y z
N GLN A 1 -16.40 8.60 7.32
CA GLN A 1 -15.18 8.96 6.59
C GLN A 1 -15.36 8.61 5.13
N GLU A 2 -14.97 9.51 4.24
CA GLU A 2 -15.15 9.34 2.81
C GLU A 2 -13.93 8.68 2.16
N ASN A 3 -14.18 8.01 1.04
CA ASN A 3 -13.09 7.49 0.20
C ASN A 3 -12.42 8.67 -0.51
N GLU A 4 -11.11 8.66 -0.57
CA GLU A 4 -10.35 9.74 -1.18
C GLU A 4 -9.40 9.23 -2.26
N ILE A 5 -9.22 10.03 -3.30
CA ILE A 5 -8.29 9.73 -4.38
C ILE A 5 -6.87 9.82 -3.85
N GLY A 6 -6.08 8.80 -4.15
CA GLY A 6 -4.67 8.79 -3.77
C GLY A 6 -4.39 8.48 -2.30
N LEU A 7 -5.42 8.19 -1.50
CA LEU A 7 -5.24 7.88 -0.08
C LEU A 7 -5.48 6.40 0.16
N VAL A 8 -4.48 5.71 0.71
CA VAL A 8 -4.53 4.28 0.98
C VAL A 8 -4.01 3.99 2.37
N THR A 9 -4.63 3.01 3.03
CA THR A 9 -4.18 2.56 4.34
C THR A 9 -3.34 1.30 4.18
N GLY A 10 -2.08 1.38 4.58
CA GLY A 10 -1.21 0.23 4.69
C GLY A 10 -1.09 -0.21 6.14
N LEU A 11 -0.40 -1.33 6.34
CA LEU A 11 -0.16 -1.87 7.67
C LEU A 11 1.35 -1.99 7.90
N ALA A 12 1.79 -1.52 9.03
CA ALA A 12 3.20 -1.57 9.44
C ALA A 12 3.37 -2.43 10.68
N TRP A 13 4.55 -2.97 10.85
CA TRP A 13 4.93 -3.72 12.04
C TRP A 13 6.08 -2.98 12.73
N THR A 14 5.97 -2.84 14.04
CA THR A 14 6.99 -2.19 14.85
C THR A 14 7.30 -3.06 16.07
N GLU A 15 8.33 -2.69 16.81
CA GLU A 15 8.71 -3.41 18.04
C GLU A 15 7.60 -3.44 19.09
N VAL A 16 6.67 -2.50 19.02
CA VAL A 16 5.58 -2.42 19.99
C VAL A 16 4.25 -2.94 19.41
N GLY A 17 4.27 -3.52 18.22
CA GLY A 17 3.08 -4.10 17.60
C GLY A 17 2.80 -3.53 16.22
N GLY A 18 1.59 -3.77 15.72
CA GLY A 18 1.17 -3.26 14.42
C GLY A 18 0.63 -1.84 14.49
N ASP A 19 0.66 -1.16 13.37
CA ASP A 19 0.13 0.19 13.25
C ASP A 19 -0.38 0.42 11.84
N LEU A 20 -1.22 1.43 11.68
CA LEU A 20 -1.70 1.84 10.36
C LEU A 20 -0.70 2.80 9.73
N LEU A 21 -0.59 2.70 8.42
CA LEU A 21 0.30 3.55 7.65
C LEU A 21 -0.53 4.23 6.57
N GLN A 22 -0.78 5.52 6.73
CA GLN A 22 -1.51 6.30 5.74
C GLN A 22 -0.57 6.71 4.62
N ILE A 23 -0.93 6.38 3.39
CA ILE A 23 -0.13 6.73 2.21
C ILE A 23 -0.96 7.65 1.34
N GLU A 24 -0.41 8.83 1.07
CA GLU A 24 -1.05 9.82 0.23
C GLU A 24 -0.24 9.99 -1.06
N SER A 25 -0.92 9.99 -2.20
CA SER A 25 -0.28 10.23 -3.49
C SER A 25 -1.06 11.32 -4.23
N THR A 26 -0.35 12.28 -4.78
CA THR A 26 -0.97 13.34 -5.57
C THR A 26 -0.12 13.64 -6.79
N LEU A 27 -0.77 14.19 -7.81
CA LEU A 27 -0.09 14.65 -9.01
C LEU A 27 -0.01 16.16 -8.98
N VAL A 28 1.15 16.69 -9.37
CA VAL A 28 1.32 18.12 -9.56
C VAL A 28 1.92 18.34 -10.95
N PRO A 29 1.69 19.51 -11.58
CA PRO A 29 2.30 19.76 -12.89
C PRO A 29 3.82 19.62 -12.80
N GLY A 30 4.41 18.90 -13.75
CA GLY A 30 5.84 18.65 -13.74
C GLY A 30 6.28 17.83 -14.95
N LYS A 31 7.39 17.12 -14.78
CA LYS A 31 8.02 16.40 -15.89
C LYS A 31 8.24 14.91 -15.61
N GLY A 32 7.57 14.36 -14.62
CA GLY A 32 7.66 12.93 -14.32
C GLY A 32 8.54 12.59 -13.13
N GLN A 33 8.90 13.57 -12.31
CA GLN A 33 9.69 13.31 -11.11
C GLN A 33 8.86 12.69 -10.00
N LEU A 34 9.48 11.83 -9.21
CA LEU A 34 8.88 11.24 -8.03
C LEU A 34 9.45 11.93 -6.79
N THR A 35 8.57 12.52 -6.00
CA THR A 35 8.93 13.15 -4.73
C THR A 35 8.39 12.32 -3.59
N LEU A 36 9.24 12.02 -2.61
CA LEU A 36 8.89 11.20 -1.46
C LEU A 36 9.13 11.99 -0.18
N THR A 37 8.09 12.09 0.67
CA THR A 37 8.21 12.80 1.94
C THR A 37 7.62 11.97 3.08
N GLY A 38 7.96 12.30 4.33
CA GLY A 38 7.47 11.60 5.51
C GLY A 38 8.55 10.80 6.22
N GLN A 39 9.83 11.13 5.99
CA GLN A 39 10.97 10.47 6.63
C GLN A 39 11.03 8.97 6.34
N LEU A 40 10.94 8.63 5.07
CA LEU A 40 10.97 7.24 4.63
C LEU A 40 12.39 6.68 4.65
N GLY A 41 12.54 5.43 5.08
CA GLY A 41 13.80 4.71 4.98
C GLY A 41 14.10 4.30 3.55
N ASP A 42 15.34 3.88 3.30
CA ASP A 42 15.80 3.57 1.94
C ASP A 42 15.01 2.43 1.29
N VAL A 43 14.64 1.40 2.04
CA VAL A 43 13.89 0.27 1.49
C VAL A 43 12.49 0.71 1.03
N MET A 44 11.85 1.57 1.82
CA MET A 44 10.53 2.07 1.42
C MET A 44 10.63 3.00 0.21
N LYS A 45 11.70 3.79 0.11
CA LYS A 45 11.92 4.62 -1.07
C LYS A 45 12.11 3.77 -2.32
N GLU A 46 12.84 2.67 -2.20
CA GLU A 46 12.99 1.72 -3.31
C GLU A 46 11.66 1.09 -3.69
N SER A 47 10.83 0.74 -2.69
CA SER A 47 9.50 0.21 -2.95
C SER A 47 8.63 1.20 -3.72
N ALA A 48 8.73 2.48 -3.37
CA ALA A 48 7.98 3.53 -4.08
C ALA A 48 8.44 3.66 -5.54
N ARG A 49 9.75 3.58 -5.77
CA ARG A 49 10.29 3.63 -7.13
C ARG A 49 9.89 2.40 -7.94
N ALA A 50 9.91 1.22 -7.32
CA ALA A 50 9.46 -0.01 -7.97
C ALA A 50 7.96 0.07 -8.31
N ALA A 51 7.16 0.62 -7.40
CA ALA A 51 5.73 0.82 -7.64
C ALA A 51 5.49 1.72 -8.84
N LEU A 52 6.26 2.80 -8.96
CA LEU A 52 6.12 3.71 -10.10
C LEU A 52 6.53 3.03 -11.41
N SER A 53 7.63 2.28 -11.42
CA SER A 53 8.06 1.55 -12.60
C SER A 53 7.01 0.53 -13.04
N TYR A 54 6.43 -0.18 -12.09
CA TYR A 54 5.36 -1.13 -12.37
C TYR A 54 4.15 -0.43 -12.97
N ALA A 55 3.73 0.70 -12.39
CA ALA A 55 2.59 1.45 -12.89
C ALA A 55 2.81 1.96 -14.32
N LYS A 56 4.01 2.46 -14.61
CA LYS A 56 4.34 2.92 -15.96
C LYS A 56 4.31 1.78 -16.97
N LYS A 57 4.92 0.66 -16.63
CA LYS A 57 4.96 -0.50 -17.52
C LYS A 57 3.56 -1.03 -17.83
N ASN A 58 2.66 -0.95 -16.88
CA ASN A 58 1.31 -1.49 -17.00
C ASN A 58 0.25 -0.40 -17.15
N ALA A 59 0.65 0.77 -17.63
CA ALA A 59 -0.25 1.92 -17.72
C ALA A 59 -1.50 1.63 -18.55
N LEU A 60 -1.38 0.94 -19.67
CA LEU A 60 -2.53 0.57 -20.51
C LEU A 60 -3.51 -0.31 -19.76
N ARG A 61 -2.99 -1.28 -19.02
CA ARG A 61 -3.80 -2.19 -18.23
C ARG A 61 -4.64 -1.45 -17.18
N PHE A 62 -4.09 -0.40 -16.61
CA PHE A 62 -4.77 0.40 -15.60
C PHE A 62 -5.55 1.58 -16.18
N GLY A 63 -5.54 1.74 -17.49
CA GLY A 63 -6.23 2.87 -18.13
C GLY A 63 -5.57 4.21 -17.90
N ILE A 64 -4.25 4.23 -17.72
CA ILE A 64 -3.50 5.46 -17.48
C ILE A 64 -2.87 5.95 -18.79
N PRO A 65 -3.20 7.17 -19.25
CA PRO A 65 -2.51 7.71 -20.42
C PRO A 65 -1.02 7.92 -20.11
N LEU A 66 -0.14 7.44 -20.99
CA LEU A 66 1.29 7.56 -20.77
C LEU A 66 1.76 9.00 -20.63
N GLU A 67 1.08 9.94 -21.29
CA GLU A 67 1.42 11.36 -21.20
C GLU A 67 1.26 11.93 -19.77
N LYS A 68 0.45 11.30 -18.92
CA LYS A 68 0.30 11.75 -17.53
C LYS A 68 1.63 11.66 -16.79
N PHE A 69 2.43 10.64 -17.09
CA PHE A 69 3.73 10.49 -16.44
C PHE A 69 4.71 11.58 -16.87
N ASP A 70 4.58 12.05 -18.10
CA ASP A 70 5.50 13.06 -18.64
C ASP A 70 5.13 14.49 -18.24
N LYS A 71 3.86 14.72 -17.94
CA LYS A 71 3.36 16.07 -17.64
C LYS A 71 3.09 16.30 -16.16
N SER A 72 3.29 15.29 -15.33
CA SER A 72 3.02 15.39 -13.91
C SER A 72 4.19 14.87 -13.12
N ASP A 73 4.48 15.54 -12.01
CA ASP A 73 5.32 14.95 -10.97
C ASP A 73 4.39 14.22 -10.02
N ILE A 74 4.87 13.16 -9.43
CA ILE A 74 4.11 12.36 -8.47
C ILE A 74 4.72 12.60 -7.09
N HIS A 75 3.87 13.02 -6.17
CA HIS A 75 4.31 13.22 -4.80
C HIS A 75 3.64 12.18 -3.91
N ILE A 76 4.44 11.35 -3.26
CA ILE A 76 3.96 10.38 -2.26
C ILE A 76 4.39 10.88 -0.90
N HIS A 77 3.43 11.02 -0.01
CA HIS A 77 3.67 11.45 1.36
C HIS A 77 3.11 10.42 2.33
N VAL A 78 3.91 10.03 3.29
CA VAL A 78 3.47 9.19 4.39
C VAL A 78 3.59 10.04 5.64
N PRO A 79 2.47 10.52 6.19
CA PRO A 79 2.51 11.44 7.34
C PRO A 79 3.41 10.91 8.45
N ALA A 80 4.23 11.80 8.98
CA ALA A 80 5.19 11.45 9.99
C ALA A 80 4.51 11.05 11.29
N GLY A 81 4.86 9.88 11.79
CA GLY A 81 4.54 9.47 13.14
C GLY A 81 5.85 9.34 13.89
N ALA A 82 5.79 8.91 15.13
CA ALA A 82 6.97 8.64 15.92
C ALA A 82 7.73 7.39 15.47
N ILE A 83 7.18 6.66 14.51
CA ILE A 83 7.67 5.36 14.08
C ILE A 83 8.43 5.48 12.77
N PRO A 84 9.68 4.97 12.70
CA PRO A 84 10.42 4.94 11.44
C PRO A 84 9.67 4.09 10.40
N LYS A 85 9.63 4.61 9.18
CA LYS A 85 8.94 3.93 8.08
C LYS A 85 9.96 3.25 7.19
N GLU A 86 10.25 2.01 7.52
CA GLU A 86 11.22 1.20 6.81
C GLU A 86 10.62 -0.14 6.43
N GLY A 87 11.25 -0.82 5.51
CA GLY A 87 10.84 -2.13 5.06
C GLY A 87 10.02 -2.11 3.78
N PRO A 88 9.89 -3.28 3.15
CA PRO A 88 9.29 -3.39 1.81
C PRO A 88 7.79 -3.69 1.81
N SER A 89 7.16 -3.86 2.97
CA SER A 89 5.78 -4.37 3.03
C SER A 89 4.72 -3.37 2.55
N ALA A 90 5.09 -2.12 2.29
CA ALA A 90 4.18 -1.11 1.79
C ALA A 90 3.98 -1.14 0.27
N GLY A 91 4.64 -2.05 -0.45
CA GLY A 91 4.62 -2.07 -1.91
C GLY A 91 3.23 -2.07 -2.52
N VAL A 92 2.35 -2.96 -2.06
CA VAL A 92 0.98 -3.04 -2.56
C VAL A 92 0.22 -1.74 -2.32
N ALA A 93 0.36 -1.17 -1.13
CA ALA A 93 -0.31 0.08 -0.79
C ALA A 93 0.23 1.25 -1.62
N LEU A 94 1.54 1.28 -1.88
CA LEU A 94 2.15 2.31 -2.71
C LEU A 94 1.63 2.25 -4.15
N VAL A 95 1.55 1.06 -4.74
CA VAL A 95 0.99 0.91 -6.09
C VAL A 95 -0.45 1.37 -6.11
N SER A 96 -1.24 0.97 -5.12
CA SER A 96 -2.65 1.34 -5.05
C SER A 96 -2.85 2.85 -4.97
N ALA A 97 -2.03 3.53 -4.15
CA ALA A 97 -2.09 4.99 -4.05
C ALA A 97 -1.70 5.67 -5.36
N LEU A 98 -0.65 5.18 -6.02
CA LEU A 98 -0.21 5.71 -7.32
C LEU A 98 -1.29 5.55 -8.39
N VAL A 99 -1.82 4.35 -8.52
CA VAL A 99 -2.85 4.08 -9.53
C VAL A 99 -4.11 4.89 -9.25
N SER A 100 -4.49 5.02 -7.97
CA SER A 100 -5.63 5.84 -7.59
C SER A 100 -5.44 7.30 -8.03
N ALA A 101 -4.27 7.88 -7.75
CA ALA A 101 -3.97 9.25 -8.15
C ALA A 101 -3.97 9.41 -9.68
N LEU A 102 -3.37 8.45 -10.39
CA LEU A 102 -3.23 8.52 -11.85
C LEU A 102 -4.56 8.27 -12.58
N THR A 103 -5.45 7.48 -12.02
CA THR A 103 -6.75 7.16 -12.62
C THR A 103 -7.89 8.01 -12.08
N GLU A 104 -7.63 8.77 -11.00
CA GLU A 104 -8.64 9.55 -10.30
C GLU A 104 -9.79 8.71 -9.73
N VAL A 105 -9.51 7.45 -9.42
CA VAL A 105 -10.46 6.53 -8.79
C VAL A 105 -10.11 6.42 -7.31
N PRO A 106 -11.03 6.75 -6.40
CA PRO A 106 -10.73 6.66 -4.96
C PRO A 106 -10.59 5.23 -4.49
N VAL A 107 -9.76 5.02 -3.48
CA VAL A 107 -9.63 3.74 -2.80
C VAL A 107 -10.52 3.74 -1.57
N ARG A 108 -11.12 2.60 -1.26
CA ARG A 108 -11.99 2.50 -0.09
C ARG A 108 -11.21 2.73 1.19
N HIS A 109 -11.76 3.57 2.08
CA HIS A 109 -11.10 3.87 3.36
C HIS A 109 -11.21 2.72 4.38
N ASP A 110 -12.10 1.76 4.15
CA ASP A 110 -12.31 0.63 5.04
C ASP A 110 -11.45 -0.59 4.69
N ILE A 111 -10.49 -0.42 3.79
CA ILE A 111 -9.56 -1.48 3.38
C ILE A 111 -8.15 -1.10 3.83
N ALA A 112 -7.46 -2.05 4.46
CA ALA A 112 -6.04 -1.94 4.72
C ALA A 112 -5.31 -3.00 3.91
N MET A 113 -4.07 -2.73 3.52
CA MET A 113 -3.33 -3.66 2.70
C MET A 113 -1.86 -3.70 3.08
N THR A 114 -1.24 -4.85 2.84
CA THR A 114 0.18 -5.04 3.05
C THR A 114 0.70 -6.07 2.05
N GLY A 115 1.93 -5.89 1.62
CA GLY A 115 2.57 -6.81 0.69
C GLY A 115 3.76 -6.14 0.03
N GLU A 116 4.85 -6.90 -0.14
CA GLU A 116 5.98 -6.46 -0.93
C GLU A 116 5.70 -6.76 -2.39
N ILE A 117 6.14 -5.89 -3.30
CA ILE A 117 5.94 -6.12 -4.74
C ILE A 117 7.27 -6.31 -5.45
N THR A 118 7.22 -7.06 -6.55
CA THR A 118 8.33 -7.14 -7.50
C THR A 118 8.05 -6.21 -8.68
N LEU A 119 9.06 -5.97 -9.50
CA LEU A 119 8.89 -5.14 -10.71
C LEU A 119 7.89 -5.73 -11.69
N THR A 120 7.68 -7.05 -11.65
CA THR A 120 6.71 -7.72 -12.53
C THR A 120 5.32 -7.81 -11.92
N GLY A 121 5.14 -7.28 -10.71
CA GLY A 121 3.82 -7.21 -10.08
C GLY A 121 3.46 -8.39 -9.18
N ARG A 122 4.42 -9.27 -8.89
CA ARG A 122 4.17 -10.34 -7.91
C ARG A 122 4.11 -9.75 -6.52
N VAL A 123 3.24 -10.30 -5.70
CA VAL A 123 3.12 -9.91 -4.30
C VAL A 123 3.83 -10.95 -3.44
N LEU A 124 4.83 -10.49 -2.71
CA LEU A 124 5.66 -11.36 -1.86
C LEU A 124 5.16 -11.34 -0.42
N PRO A 125 5.43 -12.42 0.34
CA PRO A 125 4.99 -12.49 1.74
C PRO A 125 5.67 -11.45 2.62
N ILE A 126 5.00 -11.10 3.72
CA ILE A 126 5.47 -10.07 4.64
C ILE A 126 5.52 -10.64 6.06
N GLY A 127 6.18 -9.90 6.95
CA GLY A 127 6.22 -10.26 8.36
C GLY A 127 5.17 -9.53 9.17
N GLY A 128 4.97 -9.98 10.40
CA GLY A 128 4.09 -9.31 11.34
C GLY A 128 2.60 -9.43 11.04
N VAL A 129 2.16 -10.52 10.44
CA VAL A 129 0.76 -10.71 10.05
C VAL A 129 -0.18 -10.55 11.26
N LYS A 130 0.12 -11.24 12.36
CA LYS A 130 -0.73 -11.17 13.55
C LYS A 130 -0.88 -9.73 14.06
N GLU A 131 0.23 -9.04 14.22
CA GLU A 131 0.26 -7.68 14.73
C GLU A 131 -0.44 -6.72 13.79
N LYS A 132 -0.28 -6.91 12.49
CA LYS A 132 -0.93 -6.08 11.48
C LYS A 132 -2.44 -6.26 11.48
N LEU A 133 -2.91 -7.50 11.60
CA LEU A 133 -4.35 -7.77 11.66
C LEU A 133 -4.98 -7.25 12.93
N LEU A 134 -4.27 -7.33 14.05
CA LEU A 134 -4.74 -6.74 15.30
C LEU A 134 -4.90 -5.23 15.18
N ALA A 135 -3.92 -4.57 14.55
CA ALA A 135 -3.98 -3.12 14.35
C ALA A 135 -5.17 -2.72 13.47
N ALA A 136 -5.39 -3.45 12.38
CA ALA A 136 -6.53 -3.21 11.50
C ALA A 136 -7.85 -3.37 12.25
N HIS A 137 -7.97 -4.44 13.01
CA HIS A 137 -9.18 -4.71 13.80
C HIS A 137 -9.44 -3.60 14.82
N GLN A 138 -8.41 -3.17 15.54
CA GLN A 138 -8.54 -2.11 16.54
C GLN A 138 -8.94 -0.77 15.92
N ALA A 139 -8.57 -0.53 14.69
CA ALA A 139 -8.92 0.69 13.98
C ALA A 139 -10.30 0.64 13.33
N GLY A 140 -11.03 -0.47 13.48
CA GLY A 140 -12.35 -0.61 12.89
C GLY A 140 -12.34 -0.95 11.41
N ILE A 141 -11.22 -1.40 10.88
CA ILE A 141 -11.11 -1.80 9.48
C ILE A 141 -11.64 -3.23 9.35
N HIS A 142 -12.49 -3.45 8.35
CA HIS A 142 -13.16 -4.74 8.16
C HIS A 142 -12.58 -5.58 7.03
N ARG A 143 -11.79 -4.97 6.13
CA ARG A 143 -11.22 -5.68 4.99
C ARG A 143 -9.72 -5.49 4.95
N VAL A 144 -9.00 -6.60 4.73
CA VAL A 144 -7.54 -6.58 4.66
C VAL A 144 -7.08 -7.36 3.44
N ILE A 145 -6.15 -6.79 2.69
CA ILE A 145 -5.52 -7.47 1.57
C ILE A 145 -4.15 -7.96 2.05
N LEU A 146 -3.93 -9.27 1.92
CA LEU A 146 -2.69 -9.93 2.33
C LEU A 146 -2.08 -10.72 1.18
N PRO A 147 -0.76 -10.91 1.19
CA PRO A 147 -0.14 -11.85 0.25
C PRO A 147 -0.65 -13.26 0.48
N LYS A 148 -0.91 -13.98 -0.59
CA LYS A 148 -1.41 -15.35 -0.51
C LYS A 148 -0.47 -16.27 0.28
N GLU A 149 0.83 -16.07 0.13
CA GLU A 149 1.81 -16.88 0.83
C GLU A 149 1.78 -16.70 2.35
N ASN A 150 1.08 -15.70 2.85
CA ASN A 150 0.89 -15.49 4.29
C ASN A 150 -0.34 -16.22 4.85
N ALA A 151 -1.09 -16.95 4.04
CA ALA A 151 -2.34 -17.56 4.48
C ALA A 151 -2.17 -18.51 5.67
N ALA A 152 -1.07 -19.26 5.72
CA ALA A 152 -0.81 -20.21 6.80
C ALA A 152 -0.66 -19.53 8.17
N GLU A 153 -0.27 -18.26 8.19
CA GLU A 153 -0.05 -17.53 9.44
C GLU A 153 -1.35 -17.09 10.13
N LEU A 154 -2.49 -17.22 9.45
CA LEU A 154 -3.78 -16.88 10.05
C LEU A 154 -4.13 -17.74 11.26
N LYS A 155 -3.58 -18.94 11.35
CA LYS A 155 -3.82 -19.79 12.52
C LYS A 155 -3.23 -19.22 13.81
N GLU A 156 -2.32 -18.26 13.72
CA GLU A 156 -1.75 -17.57 14.88
C GLU A 156 -2.63 -16.41 15.34
N VAL A 157 -3.66 -16.06 14.58
CA VAL A 157 -4.55 -14.93 14.89
C VAL A 157 -5.79 -15.46 15.61
N PRO A 158 -6.20 -14.81 16.71
CA PRO A 158 -7.42 -15.25 17.43
C PRO A 158 -8.65 -15.26 16.52
N GLU A 159 -9.47 -16.28 16.64
CA GLU A 159 -10.68 -16.40 15.83
C GLU A 159 -11.65 -15.24 16.03
N GLU A 160 -11.66 -14.66 17.23
CA GLU A 160 -12.50 -13.50 17.53
C GLU A 160 -12.15 -12.30 16.66
N ILE A 161 -10.87 -12.19 16.26
CA ILE A 161 -10.40 -11.14 15.37
C ILE A 161 -10.73 -11.50 13.92
N LEU A 162 -10.45 -12.75 13.53
CA LEU A 162 -10.66 -13.19 12.15
C LEU A 162 -12.11 -13.12 11.70
N LYS A 163 -13.05 -13.40 12.61
CA LYS A 163 -14.47 -13.37 12.24
C LYS A 163 -14.97 -11.96 11.88
N ASP A 164 -14.29 -10.92 12.37
CA ASP A 164 -14.65 -9.54 12.09
C ASP A 164 -13.94 -8.97 10.86
N LEU A 165 -13.06 -9.76 10.26
CA LEU A 165 -12.26 -9.32 9.11
C LEU A 165 -12.59 -10.13 7.87
N GLU A 166 -12.70 -9.44 6.74
CA GLU A 166 -12.77 -10.07 5.44
C GLU A 166 -11.36 -9.98 4.85
N ILE A 167 -10.73 -11.13 4.64
CA ILE A 167 -9.35 -11.17 4.16
C ILE A 167 -9.32 -11.61 2.71
N HIS A 168 -8.66 -10.81 1.88
CA HIS A 168 -8.45 -11.08 0.47
C HIS A 168 -6.99 -11.40 0.22
N PHE A 169 -6.71 -12.57 -0.30
CA PHE A 169 -5.34 -12.98 -0.61
C PHE A 169 -5.02 -12.64 -2.05
N VAL A 170 -3.85 -12.07 -2.28
CA VAL A 170 -3.41 -11.71 -3.62
C VAL A 170 -2.03 -12.27 -3.92
N GLU A 171 -1.82 -12.68 -5.16
CA GLU A 171 -0.53 -13.16 -5.65
C GLU A 171 0.12 -12.13 -6.59
N GLU A 172 -0.70 -11.33 -7.25
CA GLU A 172 -0.24 -10.33 -8.20
C GLU A 172 -1.01 -9.04 -8.02
N VAL A 173 -0.35 -7.94 -8.34
CA VAL A 173 -0.99 -6.63 -8.37
C VAL A 173 -1.97 -6.62 -9.56
N GLY A 174 -3.14 -6.06 -9.33
CA GLY A 174 -4.18 -6.04 -10.35
C GLY A 174 -5.29 -7.04 -10.10
N GLU A 175 -5.12 -7.90 -9.09
CA GLU A 175 -6.19 -8.79 -8.65
C GLU A 175 -7.24 -8.05 -7.81
#